data_d659aad8c819fa85a1c341415621e2e5
#
_entry.id   d659aad8c819fa85a1c341415621e2e5
#
_cell.length_a   1.000
_cell.length_b   1.000
_cell.length_c   1.000
_cell.angle_alpha   90.00
_cell.angle_beta   90.00
_cell.angle_gamma   90.00
#
_symmetry.space_group_name_H-M   'P 1'
#
loop_
_entity.id
_entity.type
_entity.pdbx_description
1 polymer ?
#
loop_
_entity_poly.entity_id
_entity_poly.type
_entity_poly.pdbx_seq_one_letter_code
_entity_poly.pdbx_strand_id
1 'polypeptide(L)'
;MILFYFVSFINVKAVVDAGAVAYLAPLISHPDAKLKRQVCCTLAHIAKHSVDLAEVVVEAEIFPNILNCLRDADTMVRKNAAMCIREVSKHTPELAKLIVNSGGAAALVDYITESQGNNKLPGIMAIGYIAAFSETLALAAIVSKAVLPLKEALVQEPEDHIKAACAWTLGQIGRHTPDHARALAEGVCVLFVYVCVGCYCLSVSVCVCVCVCVDVYV
;
A
#
# COMPACT_ATOMS: atom_id res chain seq x y z
N MET A 1 -18.61 19.70 -6.57
CA MET A 1 -17.55 18.71 -6.25
C MET A 1 -17.03 17.96 -7.47
N ILE A 2 -17.88 17.39 -8.32
CA ILE A 2 -17.50 16.68 -9.56
C ILE A 2 -16.76 17.59 -10.54
N LEU A 3 -17.19 18.82 -10.75
CA LEU A 3 -16.55 19.80 -11.66
C LEU A 3 -15.15 20.17 -11.19
N PHE A 4 -14.90 20.30 -9.89
CA PHE A 4 -13.59 20.62 -9.32
C PHE A 4 -12.59 19.45 -9.50
N TYR A 5 -13.09 18.22 -9.40
CA TYR A 5 -12.28 17.01 -9.64
C TYR A 5 -11.89 16.89 -11.12
N PHE A 6 -12.80 17.21 -12.01
CA PHE A 6 -12.60 17.16 -13.46
C PHE A 6 -11.58 18.23 -13.94
N VAL A 7 -11.67 19.44 -13.41
CA VAL A 7 -10.72 20.53 -13.71
C VAL A 7 -9.33 20.20 -13.17
N SER A 8 -9.22 19.62 -11.98
CA SER A 8 -7.94 19.16 -11.40
C SER A 8 -7.29 18.07 -12.25
N PHE A 9 -8.09 17.13 -12.75
CA PHE A 9 -7.61 16.02 -13.60
C PHE A 9 -7.06 16.52 -14.94
N ILE A 10 -7.75 17.42 -15.62
CA ILE A 10 -7.31 18.01 -16.91
C ILE A 10 -5.97 18.73 -16.72
N ASN A 11 -5.80 19.48 -15.63
CA ASN A 11 -4.58 20.20 -15.36
C ASN A 11 -3.39 19.26 -15.09
N VAL A 12 -3.58 18.16 -14.35
CA VAL A 12 -2.51 17.19 -14.09
C VAL A 12 -2.08 16.51 -15.37
N LYS A 13 -3.02 16.07 -16.21
CA LYS A 13 -2.71 15.45 -17.50
C LYS A 13 -1.93 16.40 -18.41
N ALA A 14 -2.35 17.64 -18.55
CA ALA A 14 -1.66 18.61 -19.37
C ALA A 14 -0.20 18.86 -18.92
N VAL A 15 0.05 18.87 -17.61
CA VAL A 15 1.40 19.01 -17.04
C VAL A 15 2.26 17.76 -17.34
N VAL A 16 1.68 16.57 -17.27
CA VAL A 16 2.37 15.32 -17.61
C VAL A 16 2.66 15.25 -19.11
N ASP A 17 1.68 15.59 -19.96
CA ASP A 17 1.83 15.62 -21.42
C ASP A 17 2.91 16.63 -21.86
N ALA A 18 3.12 17.70 -21.07
CA ALA A 18 4.22 18.64 -21.24
C ALA A 18 5.60 18.10 -20.76
N GLY A 19 5.68 16.84 -20.34
CA GLY A 19 6.93 16.17 -19.96
C GLY A 19 7.37 16.37 -18.51
N ALA A 20 6.50 16.81 -17.62
CA ALA A 20 6.86 17.09 -16.22
C ALA A 20 7.50 15.90 -15.50
N VAL A 21 7.07 14.66 -15.79
CA VAL A 21 7.61 13.45 -15.14
C VAL A 21 9.08 13.24 -15.49
N ALA A 22 9.49 13.52 -16.74
CA ALA A 22 10.89 13.42 -17.17
C ALA A 22 11.81 14.39 -16.41
N TYR A 23 11.30 15.58 -16.08
CA TYR A 23 12.06 16.53 -15.26
C TYR A 23 12.09 16.17 -13.78
N LEU A 24 11.08 15.49 -13.26
CA LEU A 24 11.03 15.03 -11.87
C LEU A 24 11.91 13.80 -11.64
N ALA A 25 12.07 12.92 -12.64
CA ALA A 25 12.81 11.67 -12.53
C ALA A 25 14.22 11.81 -11.95
N PRO A 26 15.11 12.67 -12.45
CA PRO A 26 16.46 12.81 -11.91
C PRO A 26 16.49 13.43 -10.51
N LEU A 27 15.46 14.18 -10.12
CA LEU A 27 15.41 14.86 -8.83
C LEU A 27 15.07 13.91 -7.65
N ILE A 28 14.60 12.69 -7.94
CA ILE A 28 14.28 11.71 -6.89
C ILE A 28 15.54 11.23 -6.15
N SER A 29 16.70 11.28 -6.81
CA SER A 29 18.01 10.91 -6.24
C SER A 29 18.81 12.12 -5.72
N HIS A 30 18.19 13.29 -5.67
CA HIS A 30 18.86 14.52 -5.21
C HIS A 30 19.22 14.42 -3.72
N PRO A 31 20.37 14.96 -3.26
CA PRO A 31 20.79 14.88 -1.86
C PRO A 31 19.90 15.66 -0.89
N ASP A 32 19.19 16.70 -1.34
CA ASP A 32 18.28 17.48 -0.50
C ASP A 32 16.98 16.69 -0.22
N ALA A 33 16.78 16.34 1.06
CA ALA A 33 15.60 15.64 1.51
C ALA A 33 14.29 16.42 1.29
N LYS A 34 14.33 17.77 1.37
CA LYS A 34 13.12 18.59 1.15
C LYS A 34 12.68 18.49 -0.32
N LEU A 35 13.62 18.50 -1.25
CA LEU A 35 13.32 18.32 -2.66
C LEU A 35 12.79 16.90 -2.95
N LYS A 36 13.46 15.86 -2.42
CA LYS A 36 12.97 14.46 -2.55
C LYS A 36 11.54 14.29 -2.02
N ARG A 37 11.22 14.90 -0.86
CA ARG A 37 9.84 14.87 -0.32
C ARG A 37 8.83 15.40 -1.32
N GLN A 38 9.12 16.57 -1.92
CA GLN A 38 8.20 17.19 -2.87
C GLN A 38 8.08 16.38 -4.16
N VAL A 39 9.17 15.83 -4.66
CA VAL A 39 9.17 14.96 -5.85
C VAL A 39 8.32 13.72 -5.62
N CYS A 40 8.56 12.96 -4.55
CA CYS A 40 7.77 11.78 -4.21
C CYS A 40 6.28 12.13 -4.00
N CYS A 41 5.99 13.24 -3.33
CA CYS A 41 4.62 13.72 -3.12
C CYS A 41 3.94 14.06 -4.45
N THR A 42 4.63 14.76 -5.36
CA THR A 42 4.10 15.13 -6.68
C THR A 42 3.83 13.89 -7.53
N LEU A 43 4.76 12.92 -7.56
CA LEU A 43 4.57 11.66 -8.27
C LEU A 43 3.38 10.86 -7.72
N ALA A 44 3.20 10.83 -6.38
CA ALA A 44 2.04 10.21 -5.76
C ALA A 44 0.73 10.89 -6.19
N HIS A 45 0.70 12.22 -6.26
CA HIS A 45 -0.47 12.96 -6.73
C HIS A 45 -0.76 12.71 -8.22
N ILE A 46 0.25 12.61 -9.08
CA ILE A 46 0.09 12.25 -10.49
C ILE A 46 -0.51 10.84 -10.60
N ALA A 47 0.13 9.86 -9.97
CA ALA A 47 -0.31 8.45 -10.01
C ALA A 47 -1.73 8.25 -9.45
N LYS A 48 -2.18 9.10 -8.55
CA LYS A 48 -3.50 9.00 -7.93
C LYS A 48 -4.67 9.16 -8.91
N HIS A 49 -4.52 9.94 -9.97
CA HIS A 49 -5.63 10.43 -10.77
C HIS A 49 -6.19 9.41 -11.77
N SER A 50 -5.32 8.64 -12.44
CA SER A 50 -5.76 7.64 -13.42
C SER A 50 -4.73 6.53 -13.58
N VAL A 51 -5.15 5.44 -14.23
CA VAL A 51 -4.29 4.31 -14.63
C VAL A 51 -3.18 4.82 -15.54
N ASP A 52 -3.52 5.54 -16.61
CA ASP A 52 -2.57 6.05 -17.60
C ASP A 52 -1.46 6.89 -16.95
N LEU A 53 -1.84 7.75 -15.99
CA LEU A 53 -0.88 8.59 -15.27
C LEU A 53 -0.01 7.78 -14.29
N ALA A 54 -0.54 6.70 -13.71
CA ALA A 54 0.23 5.78 -12.89
C ALA A 54 1.23 4.99 -13.75
N GLU A 55 0.84 4.57 -14.95
CA GLU A 55 1.73 3.92 -15.93
C GLU A 55 2.88 4.83 -16.33
N VAL A 56 2.61 6.10 -16.66
CA VAL A 56 3.66 7.09 -16.98
C VAL A 56 4.67 7.23 -15.84
N VAL A 57 4.22 7.23 -14.58
CA VAL A 57 5.14 7.30 -13.42
C VAL A 57 6.02 6.06 -13.34
N VAL A 58 5.50 4.90 -13.72
CA VAL A 58 6.24 3.63 -13.68
C VAL A 58 7.19 3.48 -14.88
N GLU A 59 6.74 3.86 -16.09
CA GLU A 59 7.53 3.78 -17.33
C GLU A 59 8.75 4.69 -17.36
N ALA A 60 8.73 5.78 -16.62
CA ALA A 60 9.86 6.72 -16.57
C ALA A 60 11.11 6.18 -15.83
N GLU A 61 11.22 4.86 -15.62
CA GLU A 61 12.32 4.19 -14.91
C GLU A 61 12.59 4.75 -13.49
N ILE A 62 11.61 5.47 -12.95
CA ILE A 62 11.70 6.11 -11.63
C ILE A 62 11.47 5.09 -10.51
N PHE A 63 10.77 4.01 -10.81
CA PHE A 63 10.25 3.09 -9.81
C PHE A 63 11.34 2.48 -8.91
N PRO A 64 12.51 2.05 -9.42
CA PRO A 64 13.60 1.59 -8.58
C PRO A 64 14.09 2.66 -7.59
N ASN A 65 14.10 3.93 -8.00
CA ASN A 65 14.49 5.04 -7.15
C ASN A 65 13.43 5.34 -6.07
N ILE A 66 12.13 5.16 -6.38
CA ILE A 66 11.05 5.24 -5.38
C ILE A 66 11.22 4.14 -4.33
N LEU A 67 11.56 2.91 -4.73
CA LEU A 67 11.85 1.82 -3.79
C LEU A 67 13.05 2.14 -2.89
N ASN A 68 14.10 2.74 -3.44
CA ASN A 68 15.24 3.19 -2.65
C ASN A 68 14.85 4.28 -1.63
N CYS A 69 13.93 5.17 -1.99
CA CYS A 69 13.40 6.19 -1.09
C CYS A 69 12.63 5.62 0.12
N LEU A 70 12.16 4.37 0.07
CA LEU A 70 11.57 3.71 1.25
C LEU A 70 12.57 3.50 2.38
N ARG A 71 13.88 3.49 2.06
CA ARG A 71 14.99 3.35 3.02
C ARG A 71 15.74 4.66 3.28
N ASP A 72 15.19 5.78 2.85
CA ASP A 72 15.81 7.09 3.06
C ASP A 72 15.93 7.41 4.57
N ALA A 73 16.96 8.17 4.94
CA ALA A 73 17.12 8.62 6.33
C ALA A 73 15.96 9.51 6.80
N ASP A 74 15.34 10.24 5.88
CA ASP A 74 14.23 11.14 6.17
C ASP A 74 12.89 10.42 6.17
N THR A 75 12.19 10.47 7.31
CA THR A 75 10.90 9.78 7.49
C THR A 75 9.81 10.26 6.55
N MET A 76 9.83 11.55 6.15
CA MET A 76 8.82 12.09 5.23
C MET A 76 9.11 11.70 3.79
N VAL A 77 10.38 11.51 3.41
CA VAL A 77 10.74 10.92 2.11
C VAL A 77 10.21 9.49 2.04
N ARG A 78 10.49 8.68 3.08
CA ARG A 78 9.96 7.30 3.17
C ARG A 78 8.44 7.25 3.04
N LYS A 79 7.74 8.11 3.79
CA LYS A 79 6.27 8.18 3.78
C LYS A 79 5.72 8.54 2.39
N ASN A 80 6.29 9.55 1.74
CA ASN A 80 5.84 10.00 0.43
C ASN A 80 6.14 8.96 -0.67
N ALA A 81 7.27 8.25 -0.57
CA ALA A 81 7.58 7.12 -1.44
C ALA A 81 6.55 5.98 -1.26
N ALA A 82 6.23 5.60 -0.03
CA ALA A 82 5.19 4.61 0.25
C ALA A 82 3.81 5.07 -0.25
N MET A 83 3.49 6.37 -0.14
CA MET A 83 2.26 6.93 -0.73
C MET A 83 2.24 6.78 -2.26
N CYS A 84 3.37 7.04 -2.93
CA CYS A 84 3.46 6.88 -4.39
C CYS A 84 3.20 5.42 -4.78
N ILE A 85 3.85 4.47 -4.12
CA ILE A 85 3.67 3.04 -4.37
C ILE A 85 2.21 2.63 -4.12
N ARG A 86 1.58 3.12 -3.04
CA ARG A 86 0.17 2.88 -2.74
C ARG A 86 -0.74 3.37 -3.88
N GLU A 87 -0.51 4.58 -4.38
CA GLU A 87 -1.33 5.13 -5.45
C GLU A 87 -1.17 4.37 -6.77
N VAL A 88 0.03 3.90 -7.08
CA VAL A 88 0.28 3.02 -8.24
C VAL A 88 -0.39 1.66 -8.05
N SER A 89 -0.20 1.03 -6.87
CA SER A 89 -0.66 -0.35 -6.61
C SER A 89 -2.17 -0.54 -6.64
N LYS A 90 -2.96 0.51 -6.45
CA LYS A 90 -4.43 0.42 -6.38
C LYS A 90 -5.12 0.29 -7.73
N HIS A 91 -4.44 0.59 -8.84
CA HIS A 91 -5.08 0.75 -10.14
C HIS A 91 -5.29 -0.58 -10.87
N THR A 92 -4.23 -1.32 -11.16
CA THR A 92 -4.31 -2.54 -11.98
C THR A 92 -3.47 -3.68 -11.41
N PRO A 93 -3.83 -4.95 -11.70
CA PRO A 93 -3.01 -6.10 -11.31
C PRO A 93 -1.64 -6.11 -12.00
N GLU A 94 -1.50 -5.53 -13.18
CA GLU A 94 -0.24 -5.42 -13.91
C GLU A 94 0.74 -4.53 -13.17
N LEU A 95 0.30 -3.35 -12.74
CA LEU A 95 1.09 -2.43 -11.91
C LEU A 95 1.45 -3.07 -10.57
N ALA A 96 0.51 -3.78 -9.95
CA ALA A 96 0.78 -4.52 -8.72
C ALA A 96 1.83 -5.63 -8.92
N LYS A 97 1.79 -6.39 -10.02
CA LYS A 97 2.81 -7.38 -10.39
C LYS A 97 4.18 -6.74 -10.59
N LEU A 98 4.23 -5.60 -11.26
CA LEU A 98 5.48 -4.88 -11.50
C LEU A 98 6.12 -4.46 -10.16
N ILE A 99 5.34 -3.95 -9.22
CA ILE A 99 5.81 -3.61 -7.88
C ILE A 99 6.41 -4.84 -7.19
N VAL A 100 5.72 -5.98 -7.22
CA VAL A 100 6.18 -7.23 -6.59
C VAL A 100 7.46 -7.74 -7.26
N ASN A 101 7.50 -7.76 -8.59
CA ASN A 101 8.66 -8.23 -9.36
C ASN A 101 9.92 -7.37 -9.13
N SER A 102 9.74 -6.09 -8.83
CA SER A 102 10.83 -5.17 -8.48
C SER A 102 11.26 -5.28 -7.00
N GLY A 103 10.74 -6.25 -6.24
CA GLY A 103 11.05 -6.40 -4.82
C GLY A 103 10.28 -5.44 -3.90
N GLY A 104 9.27 -4.74 -4.43
CA GLY A 104 8.51 -3.74 -3.69
C GLY A 104 7.74 -4.30 -2.50
N ALA A 105 7.26 -5.56 -2.57
CA ALA A 105 6.57 -6.18 -1.44
C ALA A 105 7.47 -6.28 -0.20
N ALA A 106 8.71 -6.77 -0.36
CA ALA A 106 9.68 -6.86 0.73
C ALA A 106 10.08 -5.47 1.26
N ALA A 107 10.33 -4.51 0.35
CA ALA A 107 10.67 -3.14 0.74
C ALA A 107 9.54 -2.44 1.52
N LEU A 108 8.28 -2.71 1.18
CA LEU A 108 7.12 -2.21 1.93
C LEU A 108 7.00 -2.86 3.32
N VAL A 109 7.33 -4.14 3.44
CA VAL A 109 7.35 -4.85 4.73
C VAL A 109 8.42 -4.26 5.64
N ASP A 110 9.65 -4.07 5.15
CA ASP A 110 10.72 -3.38 5.87
C ASP A 110 10.25 -1.98 6.34
N TYR A 111 9.66 -1.22 5.43
CA TYR A 111 9.12 0.11 5.73
C TYR A 111 8.04 0.10 6.84
N ILE A 112 7.10 -0.84 6.80
CA ILE A 112 6.04 -0.98 7.83
C ILE A 112 6.67 -1.30 9.18
N THR A 113 7.67 -2.18 9.21
CA THR A 113 8.36 -2.62 10.43
C THR A 113 9.12 -1.46 11.09
N GLU A 114 9.79 -0.64 10.30
CA GLU A 114 10.60 0.49 10.78
C GLU A 114 9.78 1.76 11.07
N SER A 115 8.58 1.87 10.53
CA SER A 115 7.74 3.05 10.71
C SER A 115 6.91 2.99 11.99
N GLN A 116 6.39 4.14 12.44
CA GLN A 116 5.52 4.25 13.61
C GLN A 116 4.27 5.06 13.31
N GLY A 117 3.17 4.69 13.95
CA GLY A 117 1.90 5.40 13.88
C GLY A 117 1.43 5.61 12.44
N ASN A 118 0.93 6.79 12.14
CA ASN A 118 0.38 7.17 10.83
C ASN A 118 1.37 7.03 9.64
N ASN A 119 2.66 6.88 9.90
CA ASN A 119 3.62 6.69 8.83
C ASN A 119 3.57 5.26 8.27
N LYS A 120 3.05 4.27 9.02
CA LYS A 120 2.84 2.90 8.51
C LYS A 120 1.72 2.80 7.48
N LEU A 121 0.70 3.66 7.58
CA LEU A 121 -0.55 3.54 6.85
C LEU A 121 -0.38 3.38 5.33
N PRO A 122 0.44 4.20 4.63
CA PRO A 122 0.58 4.03 3.18
C PRO A 122 1.17 2.67 2.79
N GLY A 123 2.13 2.13 3.55
CA GLY A 123 2.70 0.82 3.30
C GLY A 123 1.70 -0.31 3.53
N ILE A 124 0.95 -0.26 4.63
CA ILE A 124 -0.12 -1.23 4.95
C ILE A 124 -1.14 -1.27 3.82
N MET A 125 -1.63 -0.11 3.39
CA MET A 125 -2.61 -0.01 2.31
C MET A 125 -2.06 -0.49 0.96
N ALA A 126 -0.78 -0.22 0.66
CA ALA A 126 -0.15 -0.71 -0.57
C ALA A 126 -0.11 -2.24 -0.63
N ILE A 127 0.30 -2.90 0.45
CA ILE A 127 0.27 -4.37 0.55
C ILE A 127 -1.17 -4.89 0.39
N GLY A 128 -2.16 -4.23 0.99
CA GLY A 128 -3.56 -4.61 0.88
C GLY A 128 -4.08 -4.52 -0.56
N TYR A 129 -3.78 -3.44 -1.29
CA TYR A 129 -4.16 -3.30 -2.70
C TYR A 129 -3.48 -4.34 -3.59
N ILE A 130 -2.18 -4.60 -3.39
CA ILE A 130 -1.45 -5.64 -4.11
C ILE A 130 -2.13 -7.01 -3.89
N ALA A 131 -2.35 -7.39 -2.64
CA ALA A 131 -2.94 -8.67 -2.28
C ALA A 131 -4.39 -8.81 -2.78
N ALA A 132 -5.13 -7.72 -2.92
CA ALA A 132 -6.53 -7.73 -3.33
C ALA A 132 -6.75 -8.27 -4.77
N PHE A 133 -5.78 -8.16 -5.66
CA PHE A 133 -5.97 -8.48 -7.07
C PHE A 133 -5.96 -9.98 -7.39
N SER A 134 -5.07 -10.76 -6.78
CA SER A 134 -4.95 -12.18 -7.11
C SER A 134 -4.31 -13.00 -5.99
N GLU A 135 -4.55 -14.32 -6.04
CA GLU A 135 -3.92 -15.31 -5.17
C GLU A 135 -2.40 -15.22 -5.19
N THR A 136 -1.80 -15.11 -6.37
CA THR A 136 -0.34 -15.04 -6.52
C THR A 136 0.27 -13.79 -5.88
N LEU A 137 -0.42 -12.66 -5.96
CA LEU A 137 0.01 -11.41 -5.34
C LEU A 137 -0.20 -11.43 -3.82
N ALA A 138 -1.27 -12.07 -3.34
CA ALA A 138 -1.47 -12.33 -1.92
C ALA A 138 -0.39 -13.29 -1.37
N LEU A 139 -0.03 -14.34 -2.10
CA LEU A 139 1.08 -15.24 -1.75
C LEU A 139 2.41 -14.47 -1.68
N ALA A 140 2.67 -13.56 -2.61
CA ALA A 140 3.87 -12.73 -2.57
C ALA A 140 3.97 -11.88 -1.29
N ALA A 141 2.86 -11.36 -0.79
CA ALA A 141 2.81 -10.66 0.50
C ALA A 141 3.14 -11.59 1.68
N ILE A 142 2.61 -12.83 1.68
CA ILE A 142 2.92 -13.84 2.71
C ILE A 142 4.42 -14.21 2.68
N VAL A 143 4.96 -14.51 1.50
CA VAL A 143 6.38 -14.88 1.31
C VAL A 143 7.31 -13.73 1.73
N SER A 144 6.90 -12.49 1.48
CA SER A 144 7.62 -11.29 1.93
C SER A 144 7.50 -11.04 3.44
N LYS A 145 6.83 -11.94 4.18
CA LYS A 145 6.63 -11.85 5.64
C LYS A 145 5.79 -10.65 6.10
N ALA A 146 4.85 -10.19 5.28
CA ALA A 146 3.97 -9.06 5.63
C ALA A 146 3.03 -9.37 6.81
N VAL A 147 2.70 -10.63 7.02
CA VAL A 147 1.70 -11.05 8.03
C VAL A 147 2.09 -10.64 9.45
N LEU A 148 3.35 -10.86 9.85
CA LEU A 148 3.80 -10.59 11.21
C LEU A 148 3.75 -9.08 11.56
N PRO A 149 4.35 -8.16 10.78
CA PRO A 149 4.27 -6.73 11.08
C PRO A 149 2.85 -6.17 11.06
N LEU A 150 1.97 -6.73 10.20
CA LEU A 150 0.56 -6.33 10.17
C LEU A 150 -0.19 -6.77 11.43
N LYS A 151 0.10 -7.97 11.95
CA LYS A 151 -0.44 -8.46 13.22
C LYS A 151 0.04 -7.64 14.41
N GLU A 152 1.33 -7.35 14.47
CA GLU A 152 1.90 -6.52 15.52
C GLU A 152 1.29 -5.11 15.52
N ALA A 153 1.15 -4.50 14.35
CA ALA A 153 0.50 -3.20 14.22
C ALA A 153 -0.99 -3.25 14.61
N LEU A 154 -1.70 -4.31 14.27
CA LEU A 154 -3.10 -4.51 14.66
C LEU A 154 -3.29 -4.53 16.19
N VAL A 155 -2.31 -5.07 16.93
CA VAL A 155 -2.37 -5.18 18.39
C VAL A 155 -1.83 -3.93 19.09
N GLN A 156 -0.69 -3.42 18.62
CA GLN A 156 0.12 -2.47 19.37
C GLN A 156 -0.18 -1.01 19.03
N GLU A 157 -0.67 -0.72 17.80
CA GLU A 157 -0.93 0.66 17.42
C GLU A 157 -2.13 1.22 18.20
N PRO A 158 -2.02 2.44 18.75
CA PRO A 158 -3.12 3.04 19.50
C PRO A 158 -4.28 3.52 18.62
N GLU A 159 -4.02 3.80 17.35
CA GLU A 159 -4.95 4.46 16.43
C GLU A 159 -5.83 3.44 15.70
N ASP A 160 -7.16 3.54 15.88
CA ASP A 160 -8.13 2.59 15.32
C ASP A 160 -8.12 2.52 13.80
N HIS A 161 -7.84 3.64 13.11
CA HIS A 161 -7.77 3.63 11.65
C HIS A 161 -6.57 2.83 11.11
N ILE A 162 -5.46 2.74 11.85
CA ILE A 162 -4.31 1.88 11.50
C ILE A 162 -4.69 0.42 11.73
N LYS A 163 -5.32 0.10 12.86
CA LYS A 163 -5.85 -1.24 13.13
C LYS A 163 -6.83 -1.69 12.05
N ALA A 164 -7.75 -0.81 11.66
CA ALA A 164 -8.71 -1.09 10.59
C ALA A 164 -8.01 -1.37 9.25
N ALA A 165 -6.98 -0.59 8.90
CA ALA A 165 -6.18 -0.83 7.70
C ALA A 165 -5.43 -2.17 7.75
N CYS A 166 -4.85 -2.53 8.90
CA CYS A 166 -4.21 -3.84 9.11
C CYS A 166 -5.20 -4.99 8.96
N ALA A 167 -6.36 -4.90 9.61
CA ALA A 167 -7.42 -5.90 9.52
C ALA A 167 -7.91 -6.07 8.07
N TRP A 168 -8.15 -4.97 7.37
CA TRP A 168 -8.52 -4.98 5.95
C TRP A 168 -7.44 -5.66 5.09
N THR A 169 -6.17 -5.29 5.28
CA THR A 169 -5.05 -5.86 4.51
C THR A 169 -4.89 -7.35 4.76
N LEU A 170 -4.96 -7.80 6.02
CA LEU A 170 -4.95 -9.22 6.36
C LEU A 170 -6.13 -9.95 5.72
N GLY A 171 -7.32 -9.35 5.73
CA GLY A 171 -8.49 -9.88 5.04
C GLY A 171 -8.28 -10.04 3.53
N GLN A 172 -7.63 -9.07 2.85
CA GLN A 172 -7.30 -9.19 1.43
C GLN A 172 -6.32 -10.33 1.15
N ILE A 173 -5.34 -10.56 2.04
CA ILE A 173 -4.38 -11.67 1.91
C ILE A 173 -5.09 -13.02 2.10
N GLY A 174 -5.93 -13.16 3.13
CA GLY A 174 -6.55 -14.43 3.53
C GLY A 174 -7.70 -14.90 2.65
N ARG A 175 -8.34 -14.00 1.89
CA ARG A 175 -9.60 -14.31 1.17
C ARG A 175 -9.46 -15.25 -0.03
N HIS A 176 -8.26 -15.43 -0.58
CA HIS A 176 -8.05 -16.11 -1.85
C HIS A 176 -8.09 -17.63 -1.72
N THR A 177 -7.42 -18.20 -0.72
CA THR A 177 -7.35 -19.67 -0.53
C THR A 177 -7.40 -20.07 0.94
N PRO A 178 -7.82 -21.30 1.24
CA PRO A 178 -7.75 -21.85 2.60
C PRO A 178 -6.32 -21.86 3.18
N ASP A 179 -5.31 -22.06 2.34
CA ASP A 179 -3.90 -22.05 2.77
C ASP A 179 -3.42 -20.66 3.17
N HIS A 180 -3.86 -19.63 2.44
CA HIS A 180 -3.62 -18.23 2.84
C HIS A 180 -4.31 -17.93 4.19
N ALA A 181 -5.57 -18.35 4.35
CA ALA A 181 -6.29 -18.18 5.60
C ALA A 181 -5.57 -18.89 6.76
N ARG A 182 -5.07 -20.12 6.54
CA ARG A 182 -4.29 -20.88 7.54
C ARG A 182 -3.00 -20.18 7.92
N ALA A 183 -2.24 -19.65 6.95
CA ALA A 183 -1.01 -18.87 7.20
C ALA A 183 -1.28 -17.63 8.06
N LEU A 184 -2.47 -17.04 7.93
CA LEU A 184 -2.90 -15.94 8.81
C LEU A 184 -3.31 -16.44 10.19
N ALA A 185 -3.99 -17.59 10.30
CA ALA A 185 -4.49 -18.14 11.57
C ALA A 185 -3.36 -18.60 12.49
N GLU A 186 -2.24 -19.07 11.96
CA GLU A 186 -1.07 -19.48 12.73
C GLU A 186 -0.54 -18.29 13.57
N GLY A 187 -1.05 -18.19 14.80
CA GLY A 187 -0.69 -17.16 15.79
C GLY A 187 -1.71 -16.05 16.06
N VAL A 188 -2.96 -16.12 15.58
CA VAL A 188 -3.97 -15.04 15.72
C VAL A 188 -5.33 -15.47 16.29
N CYS A 189 -5.57 -16.75 16.52
CA CYS A 189 -6.91 -17.28 16.89
C CYS A 189 -7.72 -16.51 17.96
N VAL A 190 -7.11 -15.66 18.76
CA VAL A 190 -7.81 -14.94 19.86
C VAL A 190 -8.11 -13.47 19.52
N LEU A 191 -7.40 -12.86 18.58
CA LEU A 191 -7.48 -11.39 18.39
C LEU A 191 -8.53 -10.92 17.38
N PHE A 192 -8.86 -11.75 16.38
CA PHE A 192 -9.83 -11.36 15.34
C PHE A 192 -11.24 -11.14 15.90
N VAL A 193 -11.62 -11.84 16.96
CA VAL A 193 -12.93 -11.68 17.61
C VAL A 193 -13.06 -10.30 18.26
N TYR A 194 -11.98 -9.75 18.83
CA TYR A 194 -12.02 -8.44 19.50
C TYR A 194 -12.10 -7.26 18.53
N VAL A 195 -11.47 -7.33 17.36
CA VAL A 195 -11.51 -6.26 16.36
C VAL A 195 -12.86 -6.18 15.65
N CYS A 196 -13.51 -7.32 15.41
CA CYS A 196 -14.87 -7.36 14.85
C CYS A 196 -15.93 -6.78 15.79
N VAL A 197 -15.77 -6.91 17.10
CA VAL A 197 -16.73 -6.41 18.09
C VAL A 197 -16.51 -4.92 18.41
N GLY A 198 -15.27 -4.40 18.26
CA GLY A 198 -14.93 -3.00 18.54
C GLY A 198 -14.99 -2.05 17.34
N CYS A 199 -14.90 -2.54 16.12
CA CYS A 199 -15.04 -1.73 14.92
C CYS A 199 -16.50 -1.71 14.44
N TYR A 200 -17.16 -0.58 14.57
CA TYR A 200 -18.36 -0.29 13.78
C TYR A 200 -18.01 -0.42 12.29
N CYS A 201 -18.46 -1.53 11.69
CA CYS A 201 -18.09 -1.99 10.36
C CYS A 201 -18.14 -0.90 9.28
N LEU A 202 -17.01 -0.59 8.68
CA LEU A 202 -16.93 0.21 7.46
C LEU A 202 -17.38 -0.54 6.20
N SER A 203 -17.52 -1.87 6.25
CA SER A 203 -18.31 -2.65 5.30
C SER A 203 -18.56 -4.07 5.81
N VAL A 204 -19.77 -4.57 5.56
CA VAL A 204 -20.24 -5.93 5.90
C VAL A 204 -19.33 -7.01 5.28
N SER A 205 -18.71 -6.72 4.13
CA SER A 205 -17.84 -7.64 3.39
C SER A 205 -16.55 -8.00 4.14
N VAL A 206 -15.97 -7.08 4.91
CA VAL A 206 -14.75 -7.34 5.69
C VAL A 206 -15.07 -8.21 6.91
N CYS A 207 -16.23 -7.98 7.54
CA CYS A 207 -16.68 -8.74 8.69
C CYS A 207 -16.99 -10.21 8.31
N VAL A 208 -17.63 -10.44 7.16
CA VAL A 208 -17.96 -11.79 6.66
C VAL A 208 -16.71 -12.58 6.28
N CYS A 209 -15.71 -11.97 5.65
CA CYS A 209 -14.48 -12.67 5.28
C CYS A 209 -13.68 -13.16 6.51
N VAL A 210 -13.65 -12.36 7.57
CA VAL A 210 -12.95 -12.73 8.82
C VAL A 210 -13.71 -13.80 9.60
N CYS A 211 -15.04 -13.73 9.65
CA CYS A 211 -15.88 -14.74 10.32
C CYS A 211 -15.88 -16.08 9.58
N VAL A 212 -15.93 -16.09 8.24
CA VAL A 212 -15.90 -17.33 7.44
C VAL A 212 -14.55 -18.08 7.59
N CYS A 213 -13.43 -17.36 7.78
CA CYS A 213 -12.15 -18.01 8.06
C CYS A 213 -12.11 -18.70 9.44
N VAL A 214 -12.93 -18.28 10.41
CA VAL A 214 -13.00 -18.87 11.75
C VAL A 214 -13.97 -20.07 11.79
N ASP A 215 -15.10 -19.98 11.08
CA ASP A 215 -16.15 -21.02 11.10
C ASP A 215 -15.80 -22.29 10.29
N VAL A 216 -14.81 -22.24 9.40
CA VAL A 216 -14.42 -23.39 8.56
C VAL A 216 -13.41 -24.31 9.27
N TYR A 217 -12.86 -23.93 10.45
CA TYR A 217 -11.81 -24.68 11.14
C TYR A 217 -12.09 -24.97 12.63
N VAL A 218 -13.34 -24.85 13.08
CA VAL A 218 -13.86 -25.48 14.31
C VAL A 218 -14.73 -26.67 13.90
#